data_c8385ecda9e8053de35930b6f4ca9eb5
#
_entry.id   c8385ecda9e8053de35930b6f4ca9eb5
#
_cell.length_a   1.000
_cell.length_b   1.000
_cell.length_c   1.000
_cell.angle_alpha   90.00
_cell.angle_beta   90.00
_cell.angle_gamma   90.00
#
_symmetry.space_group_name_H-M   'P 1'
#
loop_
_entity.id
_entity.type
_entity.pdbx_description
1 polymer ?
#
loop_
_entity_poly.entity_id
_entity_poly.type
_entity_poly.pdbx_seq_one_letter_code
_entity_poly.pdbx_strand_id
1 'polypeptide(L)'
;NKKQKIFLRKKYIINSSGMMIQYIIKNESDSLLSAKFAVESSFAQTNFNSNDFNAFNLEIITNGQKHEIDTKVSSKELNANGKVSNVEGFQLTDTDNGVSFTFEPNECCDLSFVPIVFNRPEYITGEIVPAGMTFANTMFWDINLEPNMEMEKTINFSVFSQHKRRKR
;
A
#
# COMPACT_ATOMS: atom_id res chain seq x y z
N ASN A 1 -20.99 7.30 -23.14
CA ASN A 1 -20.02 6.42 -22.47
C ASN A 1 -20.56 4.98 -22.54
N LYS A 2 -19.90 4.12 -23.33
CA LYS A 2 -20.25 2.70 -23.37
C LYS A 2 -19.77 2.06 -22.05
N LYS A 3 -20.68 1.42 -21.31
CA LYS A 3 -20.29 0.70 -20.10
C LYS A 3 -19.50 -0.54 -20.51
N GLN A 4 -18.32 -0.75 -19.92
CA GLN A 4 -17.53 -1.96 -20.09
C GLN A 4 -17.90 -2.97 -19.00
N LYS A 5 -18.03 -4.22 -19.39
CA LYS A 5 -18.29 -5.33 -18.48
C LYS A 5 -16.97 -6.00 -18.12
N ILE A 6 -16.66 -5.99 -16.84
CA ILE A 6 -15.41 -6.54 -16.29
C ILE A 6 -15.76 -7.59 -15.24
N PHE A 7 -15.14 -8.75 -15.35
CA PHE A 7 -15.14 -9.74 -14.27
C PHE A 7 -13.86 -9.60 -13.46
N LEU A 8 -14.00 -9.50 -12.13
CA LEU A 8 -12.87 -9.46 -11.20
C LEU A 8 -13.05 -10.56 -10.16
N ARG A 9 -12.07 -11.46 -10.05
CA ARG A 9 -11.98 -12.44 -8.97
C ARG A 9 -10.75 -12.16 -8.11
N LYS A 10 -10.95 -12.04 -6.81
CA LYS A 10 -9.90 -11.91 -5.80
C LYS A 10 -9.83 -13.20 -4.98
N LYS A 11 -8.64 -13.78 -4.85
CA LYS A 11 -8.39 -14.98 -4.07
C LYS A 11 -7.26 -14.72 -3.07
N TYR A 12 -7.43 -15.20 -1.85
CA TYR A 12 -6.41 -15.17 -0.81
C TYR A 12 -5.90 -16.59 -0.59
N ILE A 13 -4.60 -16.76 -0.60
CA ILE A 13 -3.91 -18.02 -0.31
C ILE A 13 -2.97 -17.77 0.86
N ILE A 14 -3.32 -18.33 2.02
CA ILE A 14 -2.58 -18.14 3.28
C ILE A 14 -1.67 -19.33 3.50
N ASN A 15 -0.44 -19.07 3.87
CA ASN A 15 0.56 -20.09 4.22
C ASN A 15 1.37 -19.66 5.46
N SER A 16 2.34 -20.45 5.87
CA SER A 16 3.16 -20.19 7.07
C SER A 16 4.07 -18.96 6.94
N SER A 17 4.35 -18.47 5.73
CA SER A 17 5.24 -17.31 5.48
C SER A 17 4.46 -16.01 5.20
N GLY A 18 3.15 -16.07 5.00
CA GLY A 18 2.34 -14.91 4.69
C GLY A 18 1.07 -15.24 3.91
N MET A 19 0.72 -14.34 3.01
CA MET A 19 -0.48 -14.44 2.19
C MET A 19 -0.16 -14.05 0.75
N MET A 20 -0.56 -14.84 -0.21
CA MET A 20 -0.61 -14.44 -1.61
C MET A 20 -2.01 -13.95 -1.96
N ILE A 21 -2.09 -12.79 -2.56
CA ILE A 21 -3.35 -12.21 -3.05
C ILE A 21 -3.33 -12.28 -4.58
N GLN A 22 -4.27 -13.01 -5.16
CA GLN A 22 -4.40 -13.23 -6.59
C GLN A 22 -5.62 -12.47 -7.11
N TYR A 23 -5.44 -11.70 -8.16
CA TYR A 23 -6.49 -10.99 -8.89
C TYR A 23 -6.56 -11.53 -10.30
N ILE A 24 -7.72 -12.02 -10.72
CA ILE A 24 -8.02 -12.37 -12.11
C ILE A 24 -8.98 -11.35 -12.65
N ILE A 25 -8.56 -10.66 -13.71
CA ILE A 25 -9.30 -9.58 -14.35
C ILE A 25 -9.63 -10.03 -15.76
N LYS A 26 -10.91 -10.09 -16.13
CA LYS A 26 -11.36 -10.47 -17.46
C LYS A 26 -12.19 -9.37 -18.09
N ASN A 27 -11.88 -9.06 -19.34
CA ASN A 27 -12.72 -8.18 -20.16
C ASN A 27 -13.87 -8.98 -20.76
N GLU A 28 -15.09 -8.77 -20.25
CA GLU A 28 -16.32 -9.39 -20.78
C GLU A 28 -17.10 -8.48 -21.72
N SER A 29 -16.47 -7.43 -22.24
CA SER A 29 -17.05 -6.52 -23.21
C SER A 29 -16.56 -6.82 -24.63
N ASP A 30 -17.23 -6.22 -25.64
CA ASP A 30 -16.92 -6.36 -27.08
C ASP A 30 -15.81 -5.43 -27.56
N SER A 31 -15.20 -4.65 -26.66
CA SER A 31 -14.18 -3.65 -27.00
C SER A 31 -12.98 -3.77 -26.07
N LEU A 32 -11.83 -3.29 -26.56
CA LEU A 32 -10.60 -3.20 -25.77
C LEU A 32 -10.87 -2.50 -24.42
N LEU A 33 -10.46 -3.14 -23.34
CA LEU A 33 -10.37 -2.53 -22.01
C LEU A 33 -8.97 -1.94 -21.85
N SER A 34 -8.88 -0.61 -21.82
CA SER A 34 -7.66 0.11 -21.48
C SER A 34 -7.92 0.92 -20.21
N ALA A 35 -7.24 0.57 -19.10
CA ALA A 35 -7.51 1.13 -17.80
C ALA A 35 -6.28 1.01 -16.87
N LYS A 36 -6.35 1.65 -15.71
CA LYS A 36 -5.45 1.37 -14.60
C LYS A 36 -6.13 0.43 -13.61
N PHE A 37 -5.46 -0.65 -13.28
CA PHE A 37 -5.82 -1.50 -12.16
C PHE A 37 -5.05 -1.03 -10.92
N ALA A 38 -5.76 -0.79 -9.82
CA ALA A 38 -5.19 -0.29 -8.59
C ALA A 38 -5.52 -1.21 -7.42
N VAL A 39 -4.53 -1.44 -6.55
CA VAL A 39 -4.69 -2.16 -5.28
C VAL A 39 -4.20 -1.27 -4.15
N GLU A 40 -5.11 -0.85 -3.30
CA GLU A 40 -4.80 -0.06 -2.11
C GLU A 40 -4.73 -0.94 -0.86
N SER A 41 -3.75 -0.66 -0.01
CA SER A 41 -3.63 -1.18 1.34
C SER A 41 -3.37 -0.04 2.31
N SER A 42 -4.02 -0.07 3.47
CA SER A 42 -3.92 0.97 4.48
C SER A 42 -3.53 0.38 5.82
N PHE A 43 -2.53 0.98 6.47
CA PHE A 43 -2.00 0.56 7.77
C PHE A 43 -2.20 1.68 8.78
N ALA A 44 -2.98 1.40 9.82
CA ALA A 44 -3.17 2.32 10.92
C ALA A 44 -2.00 2.22 11.91
N GLN A 45 -1.49 3.35 12.33
CA GLN A 45 -0.52 3.42 13.41
C GLN A 45 -1.24 3.28 14.75
N THR A 46 -0.79 2.33 15.59
CA THR A 46 -1.43 2.02 16.87
C THR A 46 -1.02 2.98 17.99
N ASN A 47 0.19 3.54 17.93
CA ASN A 47 0.75 4.44 18.92
C ASN A 47 1.00 5.82 18.31
N PHE A 48 -0.08 6.50 17.93
CA PHE A 48 0.04 7.83 17.34
C PHE A 48 0.50 8.84 18.38
N ASN A 49 1.67 9.44 18.15
CA ASN A 49 2.14 10.61 18.88
C ASN A 49 2.08 11.83 17.95
N SER A 50 1.28 12.82 18.30
CA SER A 50 1.09 14.03 17.50
C SER A 50 2.37 14.82 17.19
N ASN A 51 3.45 14.54 17.93
CA ASN A 51 4.75 15.18 17.72
C ASN A 51 5.72 14.37 16.88
N ASP A 52 5.37 13.12 16.54
CA ASP A 52 6.25 12.23 15.79
C ASP A 52 5.50 11.51 14.67
N PHE A 53 5.50 12.13 13.49
CA PHE A 53 4.89 11.58 12.27
C PHE A 53 5.78 10.52 11.59
N ASN A 54 6.82 10.01 12.26
CA ASN A 54 7.86 9.15 11.69
C ASN A 54 7.73 7.67 12.04
N ALA A 55 6.59 7.21 12.52
CA ALA A 55 6.44 5.84 13.00
C ALA A 55 6.53 4.76 11.93
N PHE A 56 6.43 5.12 10.65
CA PHE A 56 6.63 4.20 9.54
C PHE A 56 7.89 4.55 8.77
N ASN A 57 8.75 3.54 8.56
CA ASN A 57 9.82 3.58 7.58
C ASN A 57 9.36 2.86 6.30
N LEU A 58 9.47 3.51 5.14
CA LEU A 58 9.14 2.95 3.83
C LEU A 58 10.43 2.68 3.05
N GLU A 59 10.71 1.41 2.77
CA GLU A 59 11.73 0.98 1.82
C GLU A 59 11.08 0.52 0.52
N ILE A 60 11.58 0.96 -0.62
CA ILE A 60 11.10 0.58 -1.95
C ILE A 60 12.23 -0.13 -2.70
N ILE A 61 11.89 -1.17 -3.45
CA ILE A 61 12.82 -1.92 -4.28
C ILE A 61 12.57 -1.56 -5.74
N THR A 62 13.59 -1.01 -6.39
CA THR A 62 13.60 -0.72 -7.83
C THR A 62 14.93 -1.15 -8.44
N ASN A 63 14.91 -1.85 -9.59
CA ASN A 63 16.11 -2.38 -10.24
C ASN A 63 16.99 -3.23 -9.30
N GLY A 64 16.38 -4.03 -8.44
CA GLY A 64 17.05 -4.86 -7.44
C GLY A 64 17.72 -4.09 -6.30
N GLN A 65 17.55 -2.77 -6.21
CA GLN A 65 18.11 -1.92 -5.16
C GLN A 65 17.04 -1.42 -4.21
N LYS A 66 17.38 -1.38 -2.91
CA LYS A 66 16.53 -0.82 -1.87
C LYS A 66 16.78 0.68 -1.71
N HIS A 67 15.71 1.42 -1.65
CA HIS A 67 15.70 2.87 -1.42
C HIS A 67 14.80 3.18 -0.23
N GLU A 68 15.36 3.83 0.78
CA GLU A 68 14.57 4.36 1.89
C GLU A 68 13.91 5.67 1.44
N ILE A 69 12.61 5.77 1.67
CA ILE A 69 11.84 6.97 1.37
C ILE A 69 11.61 7.73 2.67
N ASP A 70 11.99 8.99 2.69
CA ASP A 70 11.67 9.86 3.81
C ASP A 70 10.14 10.09 3.87
N THR A 71 9.52 9.45 4.83
CA THR A 71 8.07 9.58 5.09
C THR A 71 7.74 10.74 6.03
N LYS A 72 8.75 11.54 6.41
CA LYS A 72 8.57 12.74 7.22
C LYS A 72 7.73 13.74 6.48
N VAL A 73 6.53 13.90 6.96
CA VAL A 73 5.55 14.76 6.33
C VAL A 73 5.67 16.17 6.84
N SER A 74 6.25 17.05 6.06
CA SER A 74 5.74 18.42 6.05
C SER A 74 4.50 18.43 5.14
N SER A 75 3.37 18.92 5.61
CA SER A 75 2.07 18.87 4.92
C SER A 75 2.03 19.49 3.51
N LYS A 76 3.13 20.01 3.01
CA LYS A 76 3.30 20.64 1.70
C LYS A 76 4.05 19.78 0.66
N GLU A 77 4.84 18.81 1.08
CA GLU A 77 5.72 18.04 0.17
C GLU A 77 5.14 16.71 -0.30
N LEU A 78 4.16 16.19 0.40
CA LEU A 78 3.51 14.90 0.09
C LEU A 78 2.83 14.82 -1.26
N ASN A 79 2.29 15.92 -1.74
CA ASN A 79 1.57 15.93 -3.02
C ASN A 79 2.50 15.81 -4.24
N ALA A 80 3.80 16.01 -4.09
CA ALA A 80 4.76 16.00 -5.19
C ALA A 80 5.57 14.70 -5.28
N ASN A 81 5.86 14.02 -4.16
CA ASN A 81 6.83 12.93 -4.10
C ASN A 81 6.25 11.55 -3.74
N GLY A 82 4.95 11.43 -3.54
CA GLY A 82 4.28 10.19 -3.14
C GLY A 82 4.08 9.16 -4.26
N LYS A 83 4.87 9.23 -5.36
CA LYS A 83 4.76 8.27 -6.46
C LYS A 83 6.14 7.82 -6.94
N VAL A 84 6.32 6.49 -7.03
CA VAL A 84 7.53 5.85 -7.57
C VAL A 84 7.11 4.86 -8.64
N SER A 85 7.79 4.84 -9.77
CA SER A 85 7.53 3.92 -10.89
C SER A 85 8.50 2.74 -10.88
N ASN A 86 8.11 1.65 -11.55
CA ASN A 86 8.89 0.41 -11.69
C ASN A 86 9.28 -0.23 -10.33
N VAL A 87 8.34 -0.24 -9.40
CA VAL A 87 8.51 -0.83 -8.08
C VAL A 87 8.37 -2.35 -8.18
N GLU A 88 9.42 -3.08 -7.77
CA GLU A 88 9.47 -4.55 -7.68
C GLU A 88 8.91 -5.05 -6.35
N GLY A 89 8.94 -4.21 -5.33
CA GLY A 89 8.42 -4.50 -4.01
C GLY A 89 8.61 -3.33 -3.06
N PHE A 90 7.94 -3.37 -1.93
CA PHE A 90 8.15 -2.40 -0.87
C PHE A 90 7.91 -3.01 0.52
N GLN A 91 8.55 -2.42 1.51
CA GLN A 91 8.40 -2.77 2.91
C GLN A 91 8.03 -1.53 3.72
N LEU A 92 6.96 -1.67 4.48
CA LEU A 92 6.53 -0.67 5.46
C LEU A 92 6.84 -1.20 6.84
N THR A 93 7.65 -0.47 7.61
CA THR A 93 8.04 -0.87 8.97
C THR A 93 7.45 0.10 10.00
N ASP A 94 6.62 -0.44 10.90
CA ASP A 94 6.23 0.23 12.13
C ASP A 94 7.41 0.15 13.10
N THR A 95 8.13 1.24 13.26
CA THR A 95 9.37 1.28 14.05
C THR A 95 9.10 1.19 15.55
N ASP A 96 7.92 1.65 16.01
CA ASP A 96 7.54 1.62 17.41
C ASP A 96 7.22 0.21 17.89
N ASN A 97 6.52 -0.55 17.03
CA ASN A 97 6.12 -1.93 17.35
C ASN A 97 7.12 -2.98 16.84
N GLY A 98 8.08 -2.59 15.99
CA GLY A 98 9.04 -3.50 15.37
C GLY A 98 8.38 -4.51 14.44
N VAL A 99 7.34 -4.08 13.70
CA VAL A 99 6.62 -4.91 12.76
C VAL A 99 6.84 -4.39 11.35
N SER A 100 7.21 -5.28 10.44
CA SER A 100 7.38 -4.96 9.02
C SER A 100 6.34 -5.68 8.17
N PHE A 101 5.80 -4.97 7.21
CA PHE A 101 4.85 -5.44 6.21
C PHE A 101 5.52 -5.36 4.84
N THR A 102 5.69 -6.50 4.18
CA THR A 102 6.37 -6.58 2.88
C THR A 102 5.37 -6.95 1.79
N PHE A 103 5.47 -6.26 0.65
CA PHE A 103 4.65 -6.46 -0.53
C PHE A 103 5.55 -6.70 -1.74
N GLU A 104 5.34 -7.81 -2.41
CA GLU A 104 6.09 -8.23 -3.60
C GLU A 104 5.09 -8.59 -4.71
N PRO A 105 4.79 -7.65 -5.63
CA PRO A 105 3.98 -7.96 -6.79
C PRO A 105 4.73 -8.86 -7.77
N ASN A 106 4.00 -9.68 -8.54
CA ASN A 106 4.61 -10.55 -9.56
C ASN A 106 5.16 -9.80 -10.79
N GLU A 107 4.77 -8.55 -10.95
CA GLU A 107 5.24 -7.63 -11.99
C GLU A 107 5.46 -6.26 -11.38
N CYS A 108 6.45 -5.51 -11.88
CA CYS A 108 6.68 -4.13 -11.46
C CYS A 108 5.40 -3.29 -11.55
N CYS A 109 5.21 -2.43 -10.59
CA CYS A 109 4.07 -1.53 -10.52
C CYS A 109 4.51 -0.08 -10.33
N ASP A 110 3.60 0.85 -10.55
CA ASP A 110 3.72 2.19 -9.97
C ASP A 110 3.19 2.14 -8.54
N LEU A 111 3.87 2.76 -7.59
CA LEU A 111 3.47 2.87 -6.20
C LEU A 111 3.19 4.33 -5.85
N SER A 112 2.01 4.58 -5.29
CA SER A 112 1.69 5.84 -4.61
C SER A 112 1.50 5.58 -3.12
N PHE A 113 1.96 6.49 -2.27
CA PHE A 113 1.79 6.39 -0.83
C PHE A 113 1.41 7.74 -0.23
N VAL A 114 0.49 7.70 0.73
CA VAL A 114 -0.07 8.90 1.37
C VAL A 114 -0.31 8.62 2.84
N PRO A 115 0.28 9.38 3.77
CA PRO A 115 -0.15 9.40 5.15
C PRO A 115 -1.45 10.20 5.27
N ILE A 116 -2.42 9.61 5.93
CA ILE A 116 -3.73 10.20 6.20
C ILE A 116 -3.83 10.41 7.71
N VAL A 117 -3.84 11.66 8.12
CA VAL A 117 -4.01 12.03 9.54
C VAL A 117 -5.48 12.31 9.81
N PHE A 118 -6.05 11.67 10.83
CA PHE A 118 -7.39 12.01 11.30
C PHE A 118 -7.31 12.81 12.58
N ASN A 119 -8.23 13.76 12.68
CA ASN A 119 -8.32 14.70 13.78
C ASN A 119 -9.56 14.41 14.62
N ARG A 120 -9.51 14.76 15.90
CA ARG A 120 -10.66 14.75 16.80
C ARG A 120 -10.73 16.03 17.62
N PRO A 121 -11.90 16.43 18.13
CA PRO A 121 -11.98 17.45 19.16
C PRO A 121 -11.32 16.92 20.47
N GLU A 122 -10.50 17.74 21.07
CA GLU A 122 -10.05 17.47 22.43
C GLU A 122 -11.19 17.70 23.42
N TYR A 123 -11.35 16.79 24.39
CA TYR A 123 -12.53 16.83 25.28
C TYR A 123 -12.60 18.06 26.19
N ILE A 124 -11.46 18.60 26.60
CA ILE A 124 -11.39 19.72 27.56
C ILE A 124 -11.46 21.06 26.84
N THR A 125 -10.67 21.23 25.77
CA THR A 125 -10.51 22.53 25.10
C THR A 125 -11.44 22.69 23.92
N GLY A 126 -11.95 21.59 23.34
CA GLY A 126 -12.70 21.57 22.10
C GLY A 126 -11.83 21.84 20.85
N GLU A 127 -10.53 22.01 21.01
CA GLU A 127 -9.60 22.19 19.89
C GLU A 127 -9.50 20.92 19.03
N ILE A 128 -9.32 21.10 17.74
CA ILE A 128 -9.11 19.97 16.82
C ILE A 128 -7.65 19.55 16.89
N VAL A 129 -7.42 18.33 17.38
CA VAL A 129 -6.09 17.75 17.53
C VAL A 129 -5.94 16.48 16.72
N PRO A 130 -4.72 16.16 16.20
CA PRO A 130 -4.45 14.89 15.55
C PRO A 130 -4.73 13.71 16.51
N ALA A 131 -5.44 12.70 16.04
CA ALA A 131 -5.88 11.55 16.85
C ALA A 131 -5.35 10.21 16.35
N GLY A 132 -4.88 10.16 15.13
CA GLY A 132 -4.32 8.96 14.52
C GLY A 132 -3.82 9.19 13.11
N MET A 133 -3.08 8.22 12.58
CA MET A 133 -2.57 8.23 11.23
C MET A 133 -2.76 6.86 10.57
N THR A 134 -3.10 6.89 9.29
CA THR A 134 -3.08 5.72 8.42
C THR A 134 -2.11 5.98 7.29
N PHE A 135 -1.32 4.99 6.93
CA PHE A 135 -0.44 5.04 5.77
C PHE A 135 -1.06 4.23 4.63
N ALA A 136 -1.59 4.93 3.62
CA ALA A 136 -2.20 4.31 2.46
C ALA A 136 -1.15 4.11 1.36
N ASN A 137 -1.06 2.89 0.84
CA ASN A 137 -0.18 2.52 -0.26
C ASN A 137 -1.03 1.99 -1.40
N THR A 138 -0.85 2.51 -2.60
CA THR A 138 -1.60 2.09 -3.78
C THR A 138 -0.65 1.65 -4.88
N MET A 139 -0.71 0.39 -5.26
CA MET A 139 -0.03 -0.19 -6.41
C MET A 139 -0.89 -0.03 -7.65
N PHE A 140 -0.29 0.38 -8.78
CA PHE A 140 -0.99 0.59 -10.05
C PHE A 140 -0.33 -0.18 -11.19
N TRP A 141 -1.16 -0.73 -12.08
CA TRP A 141 -0.74 -1.32 -13.35
C TRP A 141 -1.60 -0.75 -14.47
N ASP A 142 -0.97 -0.42 -15.59
CA ASP A 142 -1.71 -0.20 -16.83
C ASP A 142 -2.14 -1.55 -17.39
N ILE A 143 -3.42 -1.69 -17.70
CA ILE A 143 -4.00 -2.91 -18.25
C ILE A 143 -4.61 -2.64 -19.63
N ASN A 144 -4.33 -3.52 -20.58
CA ASN A 144 -4.90 -3.53 -21.92
C ASN A 144 -5.35 -4.95 -22.23
N LEU A 145 -6.66 -5.19 -22.23
CA LEU A 145 -7.25 -6.50 -22.46
C LEU A 145 -8.20 -6.46 -23.66
N GLU A 146 -7.92 -7.27 -24.65
CA GLU A 146 -8.84 -7.51 -25.75
C GLU A 146 -10.15 -8.18 -25.26
N PRO A 147 -11.22 -8.14 -26.05
CA PRO A 147 -12.48 -8.82 -25.70
C PRO A 147 -12.26 -10.29 -25.30
N ASN A 148 -12.87 -10.70 -24.21
CA ASN A 148 -12.80 -12.05 -23.62
C ASN A 148 -11.43 -12.48 -23.09
N MET A 149 -10.40 -11.64 -23.18
CA MET A 149 -9.10 -11.93 -22.58
C MET A 149 -9.11 -11.70 -21.08
N GLU A 150 -8.27 -12.47 -20.37
CA GLU A 150 -8.03 -12.30 -18.94
C GLU A 150 -6.55 -12.12 -18.64
N MET A 151 -6.27 -11.49 -17.54
CA MET A 151 -4.92 -11.36 -16.97
C MET A 151 -4.95 -11.66 -15.48
N GLU A 152 -3.78 -12.01 -14.97
CA GLU A 152 -3.56 -12.25 -13.56
C GLU A 152 -2.56 -11.26 -12.98
N LYS A 153 -2.84 -10.77 -11.76
CA LYS A 153 -1.89 -10.06 -10.90
C LYS A 153 -1.83 -10.74 -9.56
N THR A 154 -0.63 -10.98 -9.06
CA THR A 154 -0.42 -11.52 -7.72
C THR A 154 0.44 -10.59 -6.88
N ILE A 155 0.16 -10.57 -5.59
CA ILE A 155 0.93 -9.84 -4.58
C ILE A 155 1.24 -10.80 -3.45
N ASN A 156 2.53 -11.04 -3.19
CA ASN A 156 2.94 -11.71 -1.98
C ASN A 156 3.01 -10.70 -0.85
N PHE A 157 2.30 -10.99 0.22
CA PHE A 157 2.27 -10.17 1.43
C PHE A 157 2.80 -10.98 2.59
N SER A 158 3.78 -10.43 3.30
CA SER A 158 4.33 -11.05 4.50
C SER A 158 4.43 -10.05 5.65
N VAL A 159 4.34 -10.58 6.87
CA VAL A 159 4.47 -9.79 8.09
C VAL A 159 5.61 -10.38 8.90
N PHE A 160 6.53 -9.53 9.29
CA PHE A 160 7.65 -9.90 10.14
C PHE A 160 7.61 -9.06 11.42
N SER A 161 7.72 -9.71 12.59
CA SER A 161 7.79 -9.03 13.89
C SER A 161 9.13 -9.33 14.56
N GLN A 162 9.88 -8.28 14.87
CA GLN A 162 11.06 -8.37 15.72
C GLN A 162 10.59 -8.43 17.18
N HIS A 163 10.39 -9.64 17.69
CA HIS A 163 10.20 -9.80 19.13
C HIS A 163 11.49 -9.39 19.86
N LYS A 164 11.54 -8.18 20.39
CA LYS A 164 12.51 -7.87 21.43
C LYS A 164 12.21 -8.84 22.61
N ARG A 165 13.02 -9.90 22.75
CA ARG A 165 13.01 -10.71 23.96
C ARG A 165 13.19 -9.74 25.12
N ARG A 166 12.13 -9.44 25.86
CA ARG A 166 12.26 -8.76 27.15
C ARG A 166 13.13 -9.69 28.01
N LYS A 167 14.37 -9.29 28.27
CA LYS A 167 15.17 -9.91 29.34
C LYS A 167 14.36 -9.74 30.62
N ARG A 168 13.85 -10.84 31.15
CA ARG A 168 13.33 -10.90 32.51
C ARG A 168 14.48 -10.77 33.51
#